data_8ab10197743e7809093db728ad7ef3d4
#
_entry.id   8ab10197743e7809093db728ad7ef3d4
#
_cell.length_a   1.000
_cell.length_b   1.000
_cell.length_c   1.000
_cell.angle_alpha   90.00
_cell.angle_beta   90.00
_cell.angle_gamma   90.00
#
_symmetry.space_group_name_H-M   'P 1'
#
loop_
_entity.id
_entity.type
_entity.pdbx_description
1 polymer ?
#
loop_
_entity_poly.entity_id
_entity_poly.type
_entity_poly.pdbx_seq_one_letter_code
_entity_poly.pdbx_strand_id
1 'polypeptide(L)'
;MQTTKFFMIGMPGSGKTTYLAMLSNVLVDGNSDTKLYKKVEDMPEGYEYFSDFGKLLLECKELGRTRRLVYNKLRISLWDALENEYLLDVPDISGEVFRDLVKDRQITQEIVDRIRESDCLLFFINYKNMSWEYRIPLPKEITDKKNIDAKKKEILDSNLADKREANQSEIVELLQTILDLKLNRPYIRFVLSAWDKVEAEKGKDILPSKFVEGMFPLLYQFVETNSKYFKAEYWGVSAQGGDFQNPEDVKRIEEEEYNAIKVIEPTGKQSSDLTALLYLG
;
A
#
# COMPACT_ATOMS: atom_id res chain seq x y z
N MET A 1 -2.73 29.60 2.96
CA MET A 1 -2.78 28.24 3.52
C MET A 1 -3.24 27.34 2.40
N GLN A 2 -2.42 26.41 1.97
CA GLN A 2 -2.73 25.50 0.87
C GLN A 2 -2.97 24.11 1.47
N THR A 3 -4.07 23.46 1.11
CA THR A 3 -4.35 22.08 1.52
C THR A 3 -4.00 21.15 0.37
N THR A 4 -3.11 20.20 0.62
CA THR A 4 -2.75 19.14 -0.33
C THR A 4 -3.48 17.87 0.05
N LYS A 5 -4.26 17.31 -0.87
CA LYS A 5 -5.13 16.15 -0.63
C LYS A 5 -4.52 14.87 -1.16
N PHE A 6 -4.32 13.90 -0.29
CA PHE A 6 -3.89 12.54 -0.62
C PHE A 6 -5.07 11.58 -0.51
N PHE A 7 -5.19 10.69 -1.48
CA PHE A 7 -6.21 9.66 -1.48
C PHE A 7 -5.55 8.27 -1.49
N MET A 8 -5.84 7.44 -0.48
CA MET A 8 -5.24 6.13 -0.33
C MET A 8 -6.01 5.05 -1.08
N ILE A 9 -5.30 4.29 -1.90
CA ILE A 9 -5.81 3.22 -2.74
C ILE A 9 -5.03 1.94 -2.47
N GLY A 10 -5.67 0.80 -2.62
CA GLY A 10 -4.99 -0.50 -2.58
C GLY A 10 -5.95 -1.64 -2.30
N MET A 11 -5.67 -2.77 -2.89
CA MET A 11 -6.40 -4.02 -2.73
C MET A 11 -6.34 -4.53 -1.28
N PRO A 12 -7.21 -5.46 -0.87
CA PRO A 12 -7.08 -6.14 0.42
C PRO A 12 -5.68 -6.74 0.61
N GLY A 13 -5.12 -6.60 1.82
CA GLY A 13 -3.78 -7.11 2.13
C GLY A 13 -2.60 -6.30 1.55
N SER A 14 -2.84 -5.12 0.97
CA SER A 14 -1.79 -4.28 0.41
C SER A 14 -0.94 -3.51 1.45
N GLY A 15 -1.17 -3.67 2.76
CA GLY A 15 -0.37 -3.05 3.82
C GLY A 15 -0.87 -1.70 4.33
N LYS A 16 -2.04 -1.22 3.87
CA LYS A 16 -2.63 0.07 4.31
C LYS A 16 -2.82 0.14 5.82
N THR A 17 -3.44 -0.88 6.41
CA THR A 17 -3.72 -0.92 7.86
C THR A 17 -2.45 -0.86 8.69
N THR A 18 -1.42 -1.61 8.29
CA THR A 18 -0.10 -1.60 8.96
C THR A 18 0.53 -0.22 8.89
N TYR A 19 0.52 0.41 7.71
CA TYR A 19 1.02 1.77 7.53
C TYR A 19 0.26 2.78 8.40
N LEU A 20 -1.08 2.75 8.39
CA LEU A 20 -1.92 3.67 9.17
C LEU A 20 -1.72 3.49 10.68
N ALA A 21 -1.59 2.25 11.15
CA ALA A 21 -1.35 1.94 12.54
C ALA A 21 -0.02 2.51 13.02
N MET A 22 1.06 2.29 12.27
CA MET A 22 2.36 2.82 12.62
C MET A 22 2.45 4.34 12.44
N LEU A 23 1.83 4.90 11.39
CA LEU A 23 1.73 6.35 11.22
C LEU A 23 1.03 7.00 12.42
N SER A 24 -0.07 6.39 12.91
CA SER A 24 -0.78 6.88 14.07
C SER A 24 0.10 6.92 15.32
N ASN A 25 0.91 5.89 15.57
CA ASN A 25 1.83 5.87 16.69
C ASN A 25 2.94 6.90 16.55
N VAL A 26 3.59 6.96 15.40
CA VAL A 26 4.64 7.98 15.11
C VAL A 26 4.13 9.40 15.36
N LEU A 27 2.88 9.68 15.00
CA LEU A 27 2.27 10.99 15.19
C LEU A 27 1.88 11.30 16.65
N VAL A 28 1.63 10.28 17.48
CA VAL A 28 1.32 10.47 18.91
C VAL A 28 2.58 10.63 19.73
N ASP A 29 3.56 9.75 19.52
CA ASP A 29 4.76 9.70 20.35
C ASP A 29 5.78 10.78 19.95
N GLY A 30 5.51 11.54 18.86
CA GLY A 30 6.26 12.73 18.49
C GLY A 30 7.71 12.41 18.09
N ASN A 31 7.91 11.43 17.20
CA ASN A 31 9.21 11.21 16.61
C ASN A 31 9.69 12.52 15.95
N SER A 32 10.77 13.10 16.48
CA SER A 32 11.25 14.45 16.16
C SER A 32 11.68 14.67 14.72
N ASP A 33 11.84 13.58 13.94
CA ASP A 33 12.40 13.60 12.58
C ASP A 33 11.33 13.55 11.47
N THR A 34 10.05 13.71 11.81
CA THR A 34 8.96 13.69 10.82
C THR A 34 8.82 15.02 10.08
N LYS A 35 8.59 14.95 8.76
CA LYS A 35 8.32 16.14 7.91
C LYS A 35 6.98 16.77 8.22
N LEU A 36 6.01 15.97 8.65
CA LEU A 36 4.66 16.42 8.99
C LEU A 36 4.34 16.05 10.42
N TYR A 37 3.59 16.92 11.08
CA TYR A 37 3.11 16.73 12.44
C TYR A 37 1.59 16.87 12.50
N LYS A 38 1.01 16.44 13.60
CA LYS A 38 -0.41 16.50 13.88
C LYS A 38 -0.67 17.58 14.92
N LYS A 39 -1.75 18.37 14.75
CA LYS A 39 -2.26 19.25 15.79
C LYS A 39 -3.12 18.47 16.78
N VAL A 40 -2.98 18.74 18.07
CA VAL A 40 -3.65 18.01 19.16
C VAL A 40 -5.18 18.06 19.05
N GLU A 41 -5.72 19.11 18.46
CA GLU A 41 -7.15 19.37 18.32
C GLU A 41 -7.84 18.54 17.23
N ASP A 42 -7.06 17.90 16.34
CA ASP A 42 -7.55 17.21 15.15
C ASP A 42 -7.42 15.68 15.26
N MET A 43 -7.97 15.09 16.33
CA MET A 43 -8.08 13.63 16.44
C MET A 43 -9.25 13.12 15.59
N PRO A 44 -9.02 12.44 14.46
CA PRO A 44 -10.10 11.85 13.70
C PRO A 44 -10.77 10.73 14.49
N GLU A 45 -12.06 10.56 14.27
CA GLU A 45 -12.82 9.42 14.78
C GLU A 45 -12.16 8.11 14.34
N GLY A 46 -11.90 7.20 15.30
CA GLY A 46 -11.19 5.94 15.00
C GLY A 46 -9.67 5.97 15.13
N TYR A 47 -9.07 7.11 15.42
CA TYR A 47 -7.62 7.24 15.57
C TYR A 47 -7.07 6.36 16.72
N GLU A 48 -7.75 6.31 17.85
CA GLU A 48 -7.39 5.45 18.99
C GLU A 48 -7.26 3.99 18.60
N TYR A 49 -8.13 3.53 17.72
CA TYR A 49 -8.11 2.17 17.19
C TYR A 49 -6.78 1.88 16.44
N PHE A 50 -6.33 2.80 15.59
CA PHE A 50 -5.06 2.63 14.87
C PHE A 50 -3.86 2.75 15.79
N SER A 51 -3.92 3.61 16.80
CA SER A 51 -2.86 3.71 17.81
C SER A 51 -2.70 2.39 18.59
N ASP A 52 -3.80 1.75 18.97
CA ASP A 52 -3.74 0.45 19.65
C ASP A 52 -3.18 -0.65 18.74
N PHE A 53 -3.54 -0.66 17.46
CA PHE A 53 -2.90 -1.57 16.49
C PHE A 53 -1.41 -1.30 16.33
N GLY A 54 -1.01 -0.05 16.28
CA GLY A 54 0.40 0.29 16.18
C GLY A 54 1.21 -0.16 17.39
N LYS A 55 0.66 -0.08 18.62
CA LYS A 55 1.28 -0.65 19.82
C LYS A 55 1.48 -2.16 19.70
N LEU A 56 0.48 -2.90 19.18
CA LEU A 56 0.63 -4.34 18.93
C LEU A 56 1.77 -4.63 17.93
N LEU A 57 1.94 -3.79 16.90
CA LEU A 57 3.06 -3.95 15.96
C LEU A 57 4.42 -3.69 16.61
N LEU A 58 4.53 -2.71 17.51
CA LEU A 58 5.75 -2.47 18.29
C LEU A 58 6.08 -3.63 19.26
N GLU A 59 5.04 -4.32 19.74
CA GLU A 59 5.18 -5.55 20.51
C GLU A 59 5.41 -6.80 19.64
N CYS A 60 5.70 -6.62 18.36
CA CYS A 60 5.90 -7.68 17.35
C CYS A 60 4.73 -8.69 17.26
N LYS A 61 3.51 -8.22 17.53
CA LYS A 61 2.29 -9.03 17.42
C LYS A 61 1.66 -8.86 16.05
N GLU A 62 1.36 -9.98 15.38
CA GLU A 62 0.68 -9.95 14.10
C GLU A 62 -0.72 -9.36 14.23
N LEU A 63 -1.04 -8.40 13.37
CA LEU A 63 -2.41 -7.92 13.24
C LEU A 63 -3.24 -9.03 12.59
N GLY A 64 -4.27 -9.50 13.29
CA GLY A 64 -5.29 -10.35 12.67
C GLY A 64 -5.91 -9.63 11.46
N ARG A 65 -6.49 -10.40 10.51
CA ARG A 65 -7.24 -9.79 9.39
C ARG A 65 -8.20 -8.75 9.95
N THR A 66 -8.12 -7.55 9.40
CA THR A 66 -9.05 -6.46 9.68
C THR A 66 -10.44 -6.94 9.31
N ARG A 67 -11.17 -7.54 10.28
CA ARG A 67 -12.59 -7.83 10.11
C ARG A 67 -13.27 -6.48 9.89
N ARG A 68 -14.36 -6.42 9.10
CA ARG A 68 -15.13 -5.21 8.82
C ARG A 68 -15.13 -4.29 10.05
N LEU A 69 -14.30 -3.27 9.98
CA LEU A 69 -14.15 -2.29 11.04
C LEU A 69 -15.44 -1.45 11.09
N VAL A 70 -15.81 -1.04 12.29
CA VAL A 70 -16.87 -0.04 12.50
C VAL A 70 -16.51 1.27 11.76
N TYR A 71 -15.21 1.53 11.55
CA TYR A 71 -14.68 2.69 10.86
C TYR A 71 -14.03 2.28 9.53
N ASN A 72 -14.80 2.29 8.46
CA ASN A 72 -14.28 2.00 7.12
C ASN A 72 -13.61 3.22 6.45
N LYS A 73 -13.76 4.41 7.00
CA LYS A 73 -13.29 5.67 6.45
C LYS A 73 -12.47 6.42 7.48
N LEU A 74 -11.34 6.98 7.06
CA LEU A 74 -10.46 7.76 7.93
C LEU A 74 -9.98 9.00 7.17
N ARG A 75 -9.95 10.15 7.86
CA ARG A 75 -9.31 11.38 7.39
C ARG A 75 -8.32 11.85 8.43
N ILE A 76 -7.09 12.11 8.01
CA ILE A 76 -6.03 12.60 8.89
C ILE A 76 -5.50 13.90 8.30
N SER A 77 -5.58 14.99 9.06
CA SER A 77 -4.95 16.27 8.73
C SER A 77 -3.59 16.37 9.40
N LEU A 78 -2.58 16.73 8.61
CA LEU A 78 -1.19 16.91 9.03
C LEU A 78 -0.70 18.29 8.56
N TRP A 79 0.32 18.82 9.21
CA TRP A 79 0.90 20.11 8.88
C TRP A 79 2.41 20.02 8.76
N ASP A 80 2.99 20.83 7.89
CA ASP A 80 4.43 21.05 7.84
C ASP A 80 4.85 22.25 8.71
N ALA A 81 6.15 22.50 8.80
CA ALA A 81 6.71 23.61 9.55
C ALA A 81 6.28 25.00 9.03
N LEU A 82 5.74 25.09 7.83
CA LEU A 82 5.23 26.30 7.20
C LEU A 82 3.70 26.45 7.34
N GLU A 83 3.07 25.61 8.15
CA GLU A 83 1.61 25.58 8.36
C GLU A 83 0.80 25.29 7.08
N ASN A 84 1.37 24.56 6.12
CA ASN A 84 0.60 23.97 5.03
C ASN A 84 -0.07 22.68 5.50
N GLU A 85 -1.31 22.50 5.09
CA GLU A 85 -2.11 21.32 5.45
C GLU A 85 -1.96 20.20 4.41
N TYR A 86 -1.84 18.98 4.91
CA TYR A 86 -1.79 17.73 4.13
C TYR A 86 -2.90 16.81 4.63
N LEU A 87 -3.91 16.59 3.82
CA LEU A 87 -5.08 15.79 4.17
C LEU A 87 -4.96 14.38 3.57
N LEU A 88 -4.81 13.37 4.41
CA LEU A 88 -4.87 11.98 3.99
C LEU A 88 -6.31 11.47 4.09
N ASP A 89 -6.91 11.11 2.95
CA ASP A 89 -8.23 10.52 2.85
C ASP A 89 -8.13 9.02 2.56
N VAL A 90 -8.69 8.21 3.46
CA VAL A 90 -8.73 6.75 3.37
C VAL A 90 -10.20 6.32 3.28
N PRO A 91 -10.73 6.07 2.08
CA PRO A 91 -12.16 5.79 1.88
C PRO A 91 -12.55 4.39 2.33
N ASP A 92 -11.61 3.45 2.24
CA ASP A 92 -11.79 2.05 2.62
C ASP A 92 -10.47 1.45 3.09
N ILE A 93 -10.39 1.20 4.38
CA ILE A 93 -9.20 0.63 5.02
C ILE A 93 -9.01 -0.84 4.63
N SER A 94 -10.11 -1.57 4.40
CA SER A 94 -10.06 -2.99 4.02
C SER A 94 -9.57 -3.21 2.59
N GLY A 95 -9.83 -2.25 1.69
CA GLY A 95 -9.53 -2.34 0.25
C GLY A 95 -10.60 -3.12 -0.54
N GLU A 96 -11.69 -3.53 0.10
CA GLU A 96 -12.76 -4.29 -0.56
C GLU A 96 -13.46 -3.48 -1.65
N VAL A 97 -13.63 -2.17 -1.43
CA VAL A 97 -14.21 -1.25 -2.44
C VAL A 97 -13.41 -1.27 -3.74
N PHE A 98 -12.09 -1.31 -3.68
CA PHE A 98 -11.25 -1.35 -4.87
C PHE A 98 -11.27 -2.71 -5.57
N ARG A 99 -11.40 -3.80 -4.80
CA ARG A 99 -11.62 -5.13 -5.34
C ARG A 99 -12.97 -5.23 -6.05
N ASP A 100 -14.03 -4.70 -5.42
CA ASP A 100 -15.38 -4.73 -5.99
C ASP A 100 -15.48 -3.80 -7.22
N LEU A 101 -14.73 -2.69 -7.25
CA LEU A 101 -14.59 -1.85 -8.43
C LEU A 101 -14.03 -2.62 -9.64
N VAL A 102 -12.97 -3.40 -9.44
CA VAL A 102 -12.38 -4.22 -10.50
C VAL A 102 -13.33 -5.34 -10.91
N LYS A 103 -13.92 -6.05 -9.93
CA LYS A 103 -14.75 -7.22 -10.17
C LYS A 103 -16.12 -6.87 -10.79
N ASP A 104 -16.82 -5.90 -10.19
CA ASP A 104 -18.20 -5.58 -10.49
C ASP A 104 -18.36 -4.27 -11.27
N ARG A 105 -17.23 -3.54 -11.47
CA ARG A 105 -17.16 -2.21 -12.13
C ARG A 105 -18.12 -1.19 -11.51
N GLN A 106 -18.28 -1.29 -10.19
CA GLN A 106 -19.15 -0.39 -9.42
C GLN A 106 -18.33 0.43 -8.44
N ILE A 107 -18.62 1.71 -8.39
CA ILE A 107 -18.01 2.67 -7.46
C ILE A 107 -19.06 3.69 -7.03
N THR A 108 -19.02 4.12 -5.78
CA THR A 108 -19.94 5.16 -5.29
C THR A 108 -19.52 6.54 -5.78
N GLN A 109 -20.50 7.43 -5.98
CA GLN A 109 -20.22 8.82 -6.37
C GLN A 109 -19.30 9.52 -5.36
N GLU A 110 -19.46 9.24 -4.08
CA GLU A 110 -18.61 9.78 -3.02
C GLU A 110 -17.13 9.47 -3.25
N ILE A 111 -16.79 8.24 -3.64
CA ILE A 111 -15.40 7.85 -3.91
C ILE A 111 -14.89 8.49 -5.19
N VAL A 112 -15.73 8.58 -6.23
CA VAL A 112 -15.42 9.29 -7.48
C VAL A 112 -15.04 10.73 -7.20
N ASP A 113 -15.84 11.43 -6.40
CA ASP A 113 -15.62 12.85 -6.08
C ASP A 113 -14.30 13.03 -5.29
N ARG A 114 -14.03 12.16 -4.32
CA ARG A 114 -12.76 12.17 -3.55
C ARG A 114 -11.54 11.88 -4.42
N ILE A 115 -11.63 10.92 -5.35
CA ILE A 115 -10.56 10.67 -6.33
C ILE A 115 -10.31 11.93 -7.15
N ARG A 116 -11.35 12.59 -7.66
CA ARG A 116 -11.25 13.81 -8.46
C ARG A 116 -10.62 14.96 -7.71
N GLU A 117 -10.97 15.13 -6.45
CA GLU A 117 -10.46 16.19 -5.60
C GLU A 117 -9.03 15.99 -5.09
N SER A 118 -8.50 14.77 -5.14
CA SER A 118 -7.15 14.48 -4.64
C SER A 118 -6.06 15.07 -5.53
N ASP A 119 -4.98 15.57 -4.94
CA ASP A 119 -3.78 16.02 -5.64
C ASP A 119 -2.83 14.86 -5.91
N CYS A 120 -2.75 13.92 -4.96
CA CYS A 120 -1.89 12.76 -5.05
C CYS A 120 -2.63 11.48 -4.65
N LEU A 121 -2.39 10.41 -5.39
CA LEU A 121 -2.89 9.07 -5.12
C LEU A 121 -1.78 8.23 -4.49
N LEU A 122 -2.02 7.65 -3.31
CA LEU A 122 -1.13 6.68 -2.67
C LEU A 122 -1.62 5.28 -3.02
N PHE A 123 -0.94 4.62 -3.93
CA PHE A 123 -1.33 3.30 -4.42
C PHE A 123 -0.49 2.20 -3.74
N PHE A 124 -1.08 1.53 -2.75
CA PHE A 124 -0.42 0.49 -1.96
C PHE A 124 -0.41 -0.86 -2.66
N ILE A 125 0.76 -1.49 -2.74
CA ILE A 125 0.99 -2.80 -3.32
C ILE A 125 1.85 -3.63 -2.36
N ASN A 126 1.39 -4.84 -2.01
CA ASN A 126 2.19 -5.82 -1.30
C ASN A 126 2.50 -7.00 -2.24
N TYR A 127 3.75 -7.13 -2.67
CA TYR A 127 4.12 -8.14 -3.66
C TYR A 127 4.02 -9.58 -3.11
N LYS A 128 4.13 -9.78 -1.80
CA LYS A 128 3.97 -11.11 -1.16
C LYS A 128 2.52 -11.61 -1.18
N ASN A 129 1.57 -10.68 -1.24
CA ASN A 129 0.14 -10.97 -1.32
C ASN A 129 -0.40 -10.86 -2.75
N MET A 130 0.49 -10.95 -3.74
CA MET A 130 0.12 -10.95 -5.16
C MET A 130 0.05 -12.39 -5.67
N SER A 131 -1.05 -12.72 -6.34
CA SER A 131 -1.09 -13.93 -7.15
C SER A 131 -0.35 -13.69 -8.47
N TRP A 132 0.55 -14.60 -8.80
CA TRP A 132 1.19 -14.56 -10.11
C TRP A 132 0.22 -15.11 -11.15
N GLU A 133 0.05 -14.39 -12.27
CA GLU A 133 -0.80 -14.83 -13.36
C GLU A 133 -0.42 -16.25 -13.81
N TYR A 134 -1.43 -17.09 -13.97
CA TYR A 134 -1.23 -18.45 -14.42
C TYR A 134 -0.63 -18.44 -15.83
N ARG A 135 0.56 -19.00 -15.98
CA ARG A 135 1.10 -19.26 -17.32
C ARG A 135 0.23 -20.31 -18.01
N ILE A 136 -0.32 -19.95 -19.16
CA ILE A 136 -0.95 -20.96 -20.03
C ILE A 136 0.14 -21.98 -20.37
N PRO A 137 -0.02 -23.25 -19.95
CA PRO A 137 1.01 -24.27 -20.22
C PRO A 137 1.19 -24.42 -21.73
N LEU A 138 2.45 -24.50 -22.17
CA LEU A 138 2.74 -24.76 -23.57
C LEU A 138 2.12 -26.11 -24.00
N PRO A 139 1.70 -26.28 -25.26
CA PRO A 139 1.01 -27.49 -25.75
C PRO A 139 1.72 -28.82 -25.45
N LYS A 140 3.05 -28.81 -25.28
CA LYS A 140 3.85 -29.98 -24.88
C LYS A 140 3.66 -30.40 -23.41
N GLU A 141 3.15 -29.54 -22.55
CA GLU A 141 2.91 -29.81 -21.13
C GLU A 141 1.49 -30.37 -20.86
N ILE A 142 0.63 -30.38 -21.89
CA ILE A 142 -0.78 -30.76 -21.81
C ILE A 142 -0.97 -32.27 -22.12
N THR A 143 0.09 -33.02 -22.39
CA THR A 143 -0.01 -34.41 -22.89
C THR A 143 -0.43 -35.46 -21.85
N ASP A 144 -0.58 -35.12 -20.59
CA ASP A 144 -0.94 -36.06 -19.54
C ASP A 144 -2.32 -35.75 -18.93
N LYS A 145 -3.37 -36.47 -19.34
CA LYS A 145 -4.76 -36.26 -18.86
C LYS A 145 -4.89 -36.31 -17.34
N LYS A 146 -4.07 -37.11 -16.65
CA LYS A 146 -4.06 -37.21 -15.18
C LYS A 146 -3.57 -35.90 -14.51
N ASN A 147 -2.66 -35.19 -15.17
CA ASN A 147 -2.17 -33.91 -14.69
C ASN A 147 -3.19 -32.76 -14.88
N ILE A 148 -4.06 -32.87 -15.89
CA ILE A 148 -5.11 -31.86 -16.16
C ILE A 148 -6.17 -31.92 -15.06
N ASP A 149 -6.58 -33.09 -14.61
CA ASP A 149 -7.62 -33.22 -13.58
C ASP A 149 -7.11 -32.82 -12.18
N ALA A 150 -5.84 -33.13 -11.86
CA ALA A 150 -5.20 -32.69 -10.62
C ALA A 150 -5.03 -31.16 -10.59
N LYS A 151 -4.53 -30.55 -11.69
CA LYS A 151 -4.41 -29.09 -11.81
C LYS A 151 -5.77 -28.39 -11.87
N LYS A 152 -6.79 -28.96 -12.53
CA LYS A 152 -8.16 -28.42 -12.48
C LYS A 152 -8.73 -28.44 -11.06
N LYS A 153 -8.45 -29.48 -10.29
CA LYS A 153 -8.89 -29.57 -8.89
C LYS A 153 -8.15 -28.56 -8.03
N GLU A 154 -6.84 -28.38 -8.22
CA GLU A 154 -6.02 -27.37 -7.54
C GLU A 154 -6.49 -25.94 -7.88
N ILE A 155 -6.84 -25.66 -9.14
CA ILE A 155 -7.41 -24.39 -9.59
C ILE A 155 -8.83 -24.20 -9.02
N LEU A 156 -9.65 -25.26 -8.96
CA LEU A 156 -10.99 -25.19 -8.36
C LEU A 156 -10.90 -24.98 -6.84
N ASP A 157 -10.01 -25.66 -6.16
CA ASP A 157 -9.79 -25.55 -4.72
C ASP A 157 -9.17 -24.19 -4.36
N SER A 158 -8.30 -23.63 -5.22
CA SER A 158 -7.78 -22.27 -5.07
C SER A 158 -8.85 -21.18 -5.34
N ASN A 159 -9.82 -21.44 -6.19
CA ASN A 159 -10.96 -20.55 -6.44
C ASN A 159 -12.05 -20.60 -5.35
N LEU A 160 -12.08 -21.70 -4.56
CA LEU A 160 -13.01 -21.87 -3.43
C LEU A 160 -12.47 -21.25 -2.13
N ALA A 161 -11.16 -21.05 -2.02
CA ALA A 161 -10.61 -20.26 -0.93
C ALA A 161 -10.82 -18.78 -1.23
N ASP A 162 -11.54 -18.08 -0.37
CA ASP A 162 -11.87 -16.64 -0.35
C ASP A 162 -10.63 -15.73 -0.22
N LYS A 163 -9.50 -16.16 -0.80
CA LYS A 163 -8.18 -15.52 -0.82
C LYS A 163 -7.78 -15.20 -2.26
N ARG A 164 -8.58 -14.41 -2.98
CA ARG A 164 -8.06 -13.81 -4.21
C ARG A 164 -7.04 -12.75 -3.83
N GLU A 165 -5.79 -13.10 -4.03
CA GLU A 165 -4.69 -12.15 -4.07
C GLU A 165 -4.82 -11.33 -5.36
N ALA A 166 -4.58 -10.02 -5.29
CA ALA A 166 -4.59 -9.16 -6.48
C ALA A 166 -3.48 -9.60 -7.45
N ASN A 167 -3.72 -9.50 -8.75
CA ASN A 167 -2.70 -9.72 -9.77
C ASN A 167 -2.35 -8.41 -10.50
N GLN A 168 -1.32 -8.43 -11.36
CA GLN A 168 -0.89 -7.23 -12.09
C GLN A 168 -1.98 -6.68 -13.01
N SER A 169 -2.78 -7.54 -13.65
CA SER A 169 -3.86 -7.12 -14.55
C SER A 169 -4.92 -6.35 -13.77
N GLU A 170 -5.30 -6.82 -12.58
CA GLU A 170 -6.27 -6.13 -11.72
C GLU A 170 -5.75 -4.78 -11.24
N ILE A 171 -4.46 -4.68 -10.91
CA ILE A 171 -3.83 -3.40 -10.54
C ILE A 171 -3.87 -2.42 -11.72
N VAL A 172 -3.52 -2.88 -12.93
CA VAL A 172 -3.54 -2.04 -14.13
C VAL A 172 -4.97 -1.64 -14.49
N GLU A 173 -5.95 -2.55 -14.40
CA GLU A 173 -7.37 -2.24 -14.63
C GLU A 173 -7.90 -1.21 -13.62
N LEU A 174 -7.57 -1.37 -12.34
CA LEU A 174 -7.91 -0.40 -11.31
C LEU A 174 -7.29 0.96 -11.60
N LEU A 175 -6.01 0.98 -11.98
CA LEU A 175 -5.30 2.21 -12.31
C LEU A 175 -5.91 2.91 -13.53
N GLN A 176 -6.26 2.18 -14.60
CA GLN A 176 -6.95 2.71 -15.76
C GLN A 176 -8.28 3.35 -15.37
N THR A 177 -9.10 2.64 -14.61
CA THR A 177 -10.40 3.15 -14.14
C THR A 177 -10.24 4.43 -13.33
N ILE A 178 -9.24 4.50 -12.45
CA ILE A 178 -8.97 5.70 -11.63
C ILE A 178 -8.49 6.86 -12.51
N LEU A 179 -7.63 6.60 -13.50
CA LEU A 179 -7.15 7.62 -14.42
C LEU A 179 -8.28 8.20 -15.27
N ASP A 180 -9.24 7.37 -15.69
CA ASP A 180 -10.42 7.82 -16.44
C ASP A 180 -11.35 8.72 -15.60
N LEU A 181 -11.34 8.57 -14.27
CA LEU A 181 -12.09 9.43 -13.36
C LEU A 181 -11.41 10.79 -13.12
N LYS A 182 -10.09 10.89 -13.29
CA LYS A 182 -9.32 12.13 -13.05
C LYS A 182 -9.38 13.02 -14.28
N LEU A 183 -9.78 14.28 -14.06
CA LEU A 183 -9.83 15.30 -15.12
C LEU A 183 -8.48 15.98 -15.37
N ASN A 184 -7.63 15.99 -14.35
CA ASN A 184 -6.30 16.61 -14.39
C ASN A 184 -5.22 15.52 -14.33
N ARG A 185 -3.99 15.85 -14.74
CA ARG A 185 -2.84 14.95 -14.66
C ARG A 185 -2.56 14.61 -13.18
N PRO A 186 -2.90 13.40 -12.70
CA PRO A 186 -2.69 13.04 -11.30
C PRO A 186 -1.22 12.76 -10.99
N TYR A 187 -0.87 12.92 -9.71
CA TYR A 187 0.37 12.43 -9.16
C TYR A 187 0.09 11.10 -8.44
N ILE A 188 0.86 10.06 -8.73
CA ILE A 188 0.67 8.73 -8.17
C ILE A 188 1.96 8.29 -7.49
N ARG A 189 1.88 7.97 -6.20
CA ARG A 189 2.93 7.30 -5.44
C ARG A 189 2.58 5.83 -5.28
N PHE A 190 3.28 4.96 -5.98
CA PHE A 190 3.22 3.52 -5.77
C PHE A 190 4.00 3.16 -4.52
N VAL A 191 3.30 2.68 -3.50
CA VAL A 191 3.87 2.34 -2.19
C VAL A 191 4.00 0.82 -2.10
N LEU A 192 5.23 0.34 -2.25
CA LEU A 192 5.57 -1.08 -2.13
C LEU A 192 5.73 -1.41 -0.64
N SER A 193 4.71 -1.99 -0.03
CA SER A 193 4.71 -2.38 1.37
C SER A 193 5.52 -3.67 1.61
N ALA A 194 5.85 -3.96 2.88
CA ALA A 194 6.72 -5.06 3.27
C ALA A 194 8.08 -5.02 2.55
N TRP A 195 8.68 -3.83 2.49
CA TRP A 195 9.95 -3.60 1.80
C TRP A 195 11.13 -4.35 2.41
N ASP A 196 11.09 -4.64 3.71
CA ASP A 196 12.02 -5.54 4.40
C ASP A 196 12.15 -6.91 3.71
N LYS A 197 11.03 -7.47 3.22
CA LYS A 197 11.01 -8.73 2.48
C LYS A 197 11.60 -8.60 1.07
N VAL A 198 11.44 -7.42 0.45
CA VAL A 198 12.10 -7.11 -0.83
C VAL A 198 13.62 -7.05 -0.64
N GLU A 199 14.09 -6.33 0.37
CA GLU A 199 15.52 -6.24 0.68
C GLU A 199 16.13 -7.61 1.00
N ALA A 200 15.42 -8.46 1.73
CA ALA A 200 15.88 -9.81 2.07
C ALA A 200 16.08 -10.68 0.80
N GLU A 201 15.25 -10.50 -0.23
CA GLU A 201 15.32 -11.31 -1.46
C GLU A 201 16.21 -10.70 -2.54
N LYS A 202 16.26 -9.39 -2.66
CA LYS A 202 16.90 -8.68 -3.78
C LYS A 202 18.13 -7.87 -3.39
N GLY A 203 18.40 -7.74 -2.08
CA GLY A 203 19.48 -6.91 -1.54
C GLY A 203 19.02 -5.50 -1.17
N LYS A 204 19.78 -4.86 -0.27
CA LYS A 204 19.44 -3.56 0.32
C LYS A 204 19.55 -2.37 -0.64
N ASP A 205 20.32 -2.51 -1.72
CA ASP A 205 20.58 -1.42 -2.67
C ASP A 205 19.56 -1.35 -3.81
N ILE A 206 18.53 -2.21 -3.79
CA ILE A 206 17.53 -2.21 -4.85
C ILE A 206 16.64 -0.98 -4.76
N LEU A 207 16.53 -0.25 -5.87
CA LEU A 207 15.61 0.88 -5.98
C LEU A 207 14.16 0.38 -6.17
N PRO A 208 13.16 1.06 -5.57
CA PRO A 208 11.75 0.69 -5.75
C PRO A 208 11.32 0.62 -7.22
N SER A 209 11.78 1.56 -8.08
CA SER A 209 11.51 1.53 -9.52
C SER A 209 12.10 0.29 -10.21
N LYS A 210 13.32 -0.11 -9.85
CA LYS A 210 13.96 -1.30 -10.41
C LYS A 210 13.31 -2.59 -9.95
N PHE A 211 12.80 -2.62 -8.73
CA PHE A 211 12.00 -3.72 -8.26
C PHE A 211 10.69 -3.86 -9.05
N VAL A 212 9.97 -2.75 -9.29
CA VAL A 212 8.74 -2.76 -10.10
C VAL A 212 9.02 -3.16 -11.55
N GLU A 213 10.08 -2.64 -12.16
CA GLU A 213 10.51 -3.02 -13.52
C GLU A 213 10.71 -4.54 -13.66
N GLY A 214 11.36 -5.16 -12.68
CA GLY A 214 11.66 -6.60 -12.71
C GLY A 214 10.52 -7.50 -12.29
N MET A 215 9.73 -7.09 -11.29
CA MET A 215 8.69 -7.94 -10.68
C MET A 215 7.29 -7.66 -11.20
N PHE A 216 7.01 -6.44 -11.66
CA PHE A 216 5.70 -6.02 -12.16
C PHE A 216 5.80 -5.44 -13.58
N PRO A 217 6.29 -6.21 -14.57
CA PRO A 217 6.58 -5.69 -15.90
C PRO A 217 5.35 -5.09 -16.60
N LEU A 218 4.16 -5.64 -16.39
CA LEU A 218 2.93 -5.10 -16.95
C LEU A 218 2.58 -3.73 -16.37
N LEU A 219 2.66 -3.60 -15.03
CA LEU A 219 2.44 -2.32 -14.36
C LEU A 219 3.50 -1.29 -14.78
N TYR A 220 4.78 -1.68 -14.78
CA TYR A 220 5.87 -0.80 -15.17
C TYR A 220 5.70 -0.29 -16.60
N GLN A 221 5.44 -1.18 -17.55
CA GLN A 221 5.21 -0.83 -18.94
C GLN A 221 4.00 0.09 -19.11
N PHE A 222 2.91 -0.17 -18.40
CA PHE A 222 1.73 0.69 -18.41
C PHE A 222 2.07 2.11 -17.93
N VAL A 223 2.81 2.24 -16.82
CA VAL A 223 3.21 3.53 -16.24
C VAL A 223 4.12 4.30 -17.22
N GLU A 224 5.14 3.66 -17.76
CA GLU A 224 6.07 4.28 -18.69
C GLU A 224 5.36 4.78 -19.97
N THR A 225 4.51 3.94 -20.54
CA THR A 225 3.78 4.27 -21.79
C THR A 225 2.81 5.43 -21.58
N ASN A 226 2.25 5.56 -20.38
CA ASN A 226 1.25 6.57 -20.03
C ASN A 226 1.82 7.77 -19.25
N SER A 227 3.15 7.91 -19.15
CA SER A 227 3.82 8.95 -18.35
C SER A 227 3.45 10.39 -18.73
N LYS A 228 2.94 10.63 -19.93
CA LYS A 228 2.39 11.93 -20.35
C LYS A 228 1.05 12.30 -19.67
N TYR A 229 0.29 11.30 -19.18
CA TYR A 229 -1.03 11.51 -18.58
C TYR A 229 -0.97 11.65 -17.06
N PHE A 230 0.07 11.12 -16.40
CA PHE A 230 0.24 11.21 -14.96
C PHE A 230 1.73 11.21 -14.59
N LYS A 231 2.03 11.70 -13.39
CA LYS A 231 3.36 11.52 -12.77
C LYS A 231 3.33 10.29 -11.88
N ALA A 232 4.40 9.50 -11.88
CA ALA A 232 4.53 8.33 -11.01
C ALA A 232 5.84 8.35 -10.25
N GLU A 233 5.80 7.94 -8.99
CA GLU A 233 6.96 7.63 -8.16
C GLU A 233 6.78 6.26 -7.51
N TYR A 234 7.88 5.57 -7.25
CA TYR A 234 7.91 4.28 -6.57
C TYR A 234 8.63 4.43 -5.24
N TRP A 235 7.93 4.03 -4.16
CA TRP A 235 8.41 4.11 -2.80
C TRP A 235 8.42 2.72 -2.17
N GLY A 236 9.45 2.40 -1.36
CA GLY A 236 9.48 1.18 -0.55
C GLY A 236 9.13 1.50 0.90
N VAL A 237 8.26 0.70 1.54
CA VAL A 237 7.87 0.93 2.93
C VAL A 237 7.83 -0.38 3.71
N SER A 238 8.61 -0.45 4.79
CA SER A 238 8.46 -1.44 5.85
C SER A 238 7.96 -0.73 7.11
N ALA A 239 6.65 -0.58 7.24
CA ALA A 239 6.05 0.15 8.34
C ALA A 239 6.22 -0.59 9.68
N GLN A 240 6.19 -1.92 9.69
CA GLN A 240 6.41 -2.73 10.89
C GLN A 240 7.89 -2.98 11.20
N GLY A 241 8.80 -2.55 10.34
CA GLY A 241 10.24 -2.63 10.56
C GLY A 241 10.90 -3.95 10.17
N GLY A 242 10.23 -5.08 10.13
CA GLY A 242 10.81 -6.39 9.82
C GLY A 242 9.80 -7.54 9.88
N ASP A 243 10.31 -8.78 9.81
CA ASP A 243 9.51 -10.00 9.90
C ASP A 243 9.41 -10.48 11.35
N PHE A 244 8.21 -10.49 11.93
CA PHE A 244 7.97 -10.94 13.31
C PHE A 244 8.23 -12.44 13.53
N GLN A 245 8.38 -13.22 12.46
CA GLN A 245 8.80 -14.62 12.54
C GLN A 245 10.32 -14.79 12.57
N ASN A 246 11.07 -13.72 12.30
CA ASN A 246 12.54 -13.71 12.38
C ASN A 246 12.98 -13.14 13.74
N PRO A 247 13.64 -13.94 14.62
CA PRO A 247 14.06 -13.47 15.94
C PRO A 247 15.04 -12.29 15.91
N GLU A 248 15.86 -12.16 14.87
CA GLU A 248 16.80 -11.03 14.72
C GLU A 248 16.04 -9.74 14.41
N ASP A 249 14.99 -9.81 13.58
CA ASP A 249 14.14 -8.65 13.29
C ASP A 249 13.33 -8.24 14.51
N VAL A 250 12.76 -9.20 15.26
CA VAL A 250 12.04 -8.94 16.51
C VAL A 250 12.92 -8.19 17.49
N LYS A 251 14.13 -8.72 17.77
CA LYS A 251 15.07 -8.07 18.66
C LYS A 251 15.42 -6.65 18.20
N ARG A 252 15.67 -6.45 16.91
CA ARG A 252 15.97 -5.13 16.36
C ARG A 252 14.78 -4.15 16.50
N ILE A 253 13.57 -4.60 16.26
CA ILE A 253 12.36 -3.77 16.41
C ILE A 253 12.17 -3.37 17.86
N GLU A 254 12.37 -4.28 18.82
CA GLU A 254 12.29 -4.00 20.26
C GLU A 254 13.37 -3.01 20.72
N GLU A 255 14.58 -3.05 20.13
CA GLU A 255 15.70 -2.15 20.48
C GLU A 255 15.60 -0.78 19.80
N GLU A 256 15.13 -0.72 18.54
CA GLU A 256 15.13 0.48 17.70
C GLU A 256 13.76 1.17 17.65
N GLU A 257 12.68 0.48 18.03
CA GLU A 257 11.30 0.97 17.99
C GLU A 257 10.96 1.61 16.63
N TYR A 258 10.63 2.89 16.62
CA TYR A 258 10.29 3.63 15.39
C TYR A 258 11.45 3.76 14.39
N ASN A 259 12.70 3.64 14.84
CA ASN A 259 13.87 3.66 13.95
C ASN A 259 14.00 2.37 13.14
N ALA A 260 13.33 1.28 13.54
CA ALA A 260 13.24 0.06 12.75
C ALA A 260 12.36 0.24 11.49
N ILE A 261 11.48 1.25 11.45
CA ILE A 261 10.68 1.60 10.28
C ILE A 261 11.61 1.97 9.13
N LYS A 262 11.26 1.56 7.92
CA LYS A 262 11.99 1.93 6.70
C LYS A 262 11.06 2.56 5.67
N VAL A 263 11.50 3.70 5.16
CA VAL A 263 10.92 4.36 4.00
C VAL A 263 12.03 4.60 3.00
N ILE A 264 11.90 4.03 1.81
CA ILE A 264 12.84 4.20 0.71
C ILE A 264 12.20 5.13 -0.32
N GLU A 265 12.79 6.31 -0.47
CA GLU A 265 12.37 7.30 -1.46
C GLU A 265 12.71 6.82 -2.90
N PRO A 266 12.11 7.41 -3.95
CA PRO A 266 12.41 7.07 -5.34
C PRO A 266 13.90 7.17 -5.72
N THR A 267 14.63 8.04 -5.02
CA THR A 267 16.09 8.24 -5.18
C THR A 267 16.96 7.17 -4.51
N GLY A 268 16.35 6.29 -3.70
CA GLY A 268 17.05 5.33 -2.85
C GLY A 268 17.40 5.88 -1.46
N LYS A 269 17.08 7.15 -1.16
CA LYS A 269 17.29 7.68 0.19
C LYS A 269 16.39 6.95 1.18
N GLN A 270 16.99 6.50 2.29
CA GLN A 270 16.30 5.82 3.38
C GLN A 270 16.03 6.78 4.54
N SER A 271 14.86 6.61 5.16
CA SER A 271 14.47 7.26 6.42
C SER A 271 13.53 6.34 7.22
N SER A 272 13.19 6.74 8.46
CA SER A 272 12.12 6.14 9.26
C SER A 272 10.83 6.98 9.24
N ASP A 273 10.80 8.06 8.49
CA ASP A 273 9.69 9.02 8.45
C ASP A 273 8.55 8.54 7.53
N LEU A 274 7.49 7.96 8.11
CA LEU A 274 6.29 7.56 7.37
C LEU A 274 5.54 8.76 6.76
N THR A 275 5.69 9.96 7.32
CA THR A 275 5.03 11.16 6.80
C THR A 275 5.64 11.66 5.49
N ALA A 276 6.86 11.20 5.15
CA ALA A 276 7.51 11.53 3.88
C ALA A 276 6.67 11.16 2.65
N LEU A 277 5.84 10.10 2.75
CA LEU A 277 4.89 9.70 1.72
C LEU A 277 3.77 10.72 1.48
N LEU A 278 3.51 11.59 2.46
CA LEU A 278 2.44 12.58 2.44
C LEU A 278 2.98 14.01 2.20
N TYR A 279 4.29 14.15 1.97
CA TYR A 279 4.92 15.43 1.76
C TYR A 279 5.29 15.61 0.28
N LEU A 280 4.79 16.68 -0.38
CA LEU A 280 5.08 16.96 -1.79
C LEU A 280 6.18 18.01 -2.01
N GLY A 281 6.68 18.64 -0.94
CA GLY A 281 7.79 19.60 -0.99
C GLY A 281 7.38 20.97 -1.47
#